data_3cac9150e55cdabfc64f22badca474c6
#
_entry.id   3cac9150e55cdabfc64f22badca474c6
#
_cell.length_a   1.000
_cell.length_b   1.000
_cell.length_c   1.000
_cell.angle_alpha   90.00
_cell.angle_beta   90.00
_cell.angle_gamma   90.00
#
_symmetry.space_group_name_H-M   'P 1'
#
loop_
_entity.id
_entity.type
_entity.pdbx_description
1 polymer ?
#
loop_
_entity_poly.entity_id
_entity_poly.type
_entity_poly.pdbx_seq_one_letter_code
_entity_poly.pdbx_strand_id
1 'polypeptide(L)'
;EDCRRQRQMCIRDRLIGYAILGLRGHYFAICTLGLGVAAGEISGGIEIIGAGQGFTTPPFPEVGGLEARGEFFYFLSFGALILTFVAVRAIYSTRFRLILNAIRDNEDKAEAMGIETMKYKIIGWMVSAFFCGLAGGIMGGLVGYIDSTDVAFDGREMGVFMVLMAILGGKGTLWGPVIGATVFHIFKEGFWTFFLGWQYVALGVLIVVIVIYFPEGIMGWLREKYPEKFGEVIDEKDRKAQVELK
;
A
#
# COMPACT_ATOMS: atom_id res chain seq x y z
N GLU A 1 22.04 -10.12 -12.31
CA GLU A 1 20.76 -10.88 -12.28
C GLU A 1 19.61 -10.04 -11.72
N ASP A 2 19.81 -9.27 -10.65
CA ASP A 2 18.77 -8.43 -10.03
C ASP A 2 18.18 -7.37 -10.97
N CYS A 3 19.02 -6.71 -11.76
CA CYS A 3 18.56 -5.69 -12.71
C CYS A 3 17.71 -6.31 -13.85
N ARG A 4 17.98 -7.56 -14.20
CA ARG A 4 17.22 -8.31 -15.23
C ARG A 4 15.88 -8.78 -14.66
N ARG A 5 15.84 -9.23 -13.41
CA ARG A 5 14.61 -9.61 -12.71
C ARG A 5 13.69 -8.41 -12.48
N GLN A 6 14.23 -7.25 -12.07
CA GLN A 6 13.46 -6.00 -11.95
C GLN A 6 12.85 -5.56 -13.30
N ARG A 7 13.59 -5.67 -14.40
CA ARG A 7 13.06 -5.35 -15.73
C ARG A 7 11.94 -6.28 -16.16
N GLN A 8 12.03 -7.58 -15.83
CA GLN A 8 10.96 -8.53 -16.10
C GLN A 8 9.72 -8.28 -15.24
N MET A 9 9.88 -7.90 -13.96
CA MET A 9 8.78 -7.45 -13.12
C MET A 9 8.04 -6.26 -13.74
N CYS A 10 8.75 -5.22 -14.15
CA CYS A 10 8.14 -4.04 -14.77
C CYS A 10 7.40 -4.35 -16.07
N ILE A 11 7.89 -5.27 -16.90
CA ILE A 11 7.21 -5.68 -18.14
C ILE A 11 5.93 -6.45 -17.83
N ARG A 12 5.99 -7.40 -16.89
CA ARG A 12 4.84 -8.18 -16.44
C ARG A 12 3.77 -7.28 -15.83
N ASP A 13 4.18 -6.36 -14.95
CA ASP A 13 3.27 -5.43 -14.28
C ASP A 13 2.62 -4.47 -15.27
N ARG A 14 3.32 -4.10 -16.35
CA ARG A 14 2.74 -3.29 -17.42
C ARG A 14 1.68 -4.04 -18.22
N LEU A 15 1.90 -5.33 -18.53
CA LEU A 15 0.93 -6.16 -19.26
C LEU A 15 -0.32 -6.44 -18.41
N ILE A 16 -0.13 -6.83 -17.15
CA ILE A 16 -1.22 -7.09 -16.21
C ILE A 16 -1.94 -5.78 -15.88
N GLY A 17 -1.20 -4.70 -15.68
CA GLY A 17 -1.76 -3.37 -15.43
C GLY A 17 -2.65 -2.91 -16.58
N TYR A 18 -2.25 -3.10 -17.83
CA TYR A 18 -3.09 -2.72 -18.98
C TYR A 18 -4.42 -3.48 -19.02
N ALA A 19 -4.41 -4.76 -18.69
CA ALA A 19 -5.63 -5.57 -18.66
C ALA A 19 -6.58 -5.20 -17.51
N ILE A 20 -6.04 -4.86 -16.34
CA ILE A 20 -6.83 -4.63 -15.11
C ILE A 20 -7.23 -3.17 -14.96
N LEU A 21 -6.39 -2.21 -15.34
CA LEU A 21 -6.64 -0.77 -15.18
C LEU A 21 -7.75 -0.24 -16.09
N GLY A 22 -8.25 -1.04 -17.03
CA GLY A 22 -9.48 -0.76 -17.77
C GLY A 22 -10.75 -0.95 -16.94
N LEU A 23 -10.67 -1.68 -15.82
CA LEU A 23 -11.81 -1.86 -14.91
C LEU A 23 -11.96 -0.62 -14.00
N ARG A 24 -13.21 -0.28 -13.69
CA ARG A 24 -13.53 0.90 -12.87
C ARG A 24 -14.20 0.52 -11.56
N GLY A 25 -13.94 1.29 -10.50
CA GLY A 25 -14.64 1.19 -9.22
C GLY A 25 -14.43 -0.15 -8.50
N HIS A 26 -15.50 -0.73 -8.01
CA HIS A 26 -15.48 -1.95 -7.20
C HIS A 26 -14.97 -3.18 -7.98
N TYR A 27 -15.20 -3.23 -9.29
CA TYR A 27 -14.73 -4.33 -10.14
C TYR A 27 -13.22 -4.43 -10.20
N PHE A 28 -12.53 -3.27 -10.16
CA PHE A 28 -11.08 -3.22 -10.08
C PHE A 28 -10.58 -3.88 -8.77
N ALA A 29 -11.18 -3.53 -7.62
CA ALA A 29 -10.80 -4.08 -6.33
C ALA A 29 -11.02 -5.60 -6.25
N ILE A 30 -12.16 -6.10 -6.74
CA ILE A 30 -12.45 -7.54 -6.74
C ILE A 30 -11.48 -8.28 -7.67
N CYS A 31 -11.22 -7.74 -8.85
CA CYS A 31 -10.32 -8.35 -9.82
C CYS A 31 -8.88 -8.44 -9.29
N THR A 32 -8.37 -7.38 -8.63
CA THR A 32 -7.02 -7.36 -8.05
C THR A 32 -6.87 -8.31 -6.87
N LEU A 33 -7.88 -8.43 -6.02
CA LEU A 33 -7.90 -9.43 -4.94
C LEU A 33 -7.93 -10.84 -5.50
N GLY A 34 -8.80 -11.12 -6.47
CA GLY A 34 -8.88 -12.42 -7.13
C GLY A 34 -7.57 -12.79 -7.84
N LEU A 35 -6.90 -11.83 -8.47
CA LEU A 35 -5.61 -12.04 -9.09
C LEU A 35 -4.52 -12.37 -8.05
N GLY A 36 -4.56 -11.72 -6.88
CA GLY A 36 -3.64 -12.01 -5.78
C GLY A 36 -3.78 -13.45 -5.30
N VAL A 37 -5.02 -13.90 -5.06
CA VAL A 37 -5.31 -15.29 -4.67
C VAL A 37 -4.88 -16.27 -5.76
N ALA A 38 -5.25 -16.02 -7.02
CA ALA A 38 -4.87 -16.88 -8.14
C ALA A 38 -3.33 -16.97 -8.31
N ALA A 39 -2.61 -15.87 -8.10
CA ALA A 39 -1.15 -15.85 -8.14
C ALA A 39 -0.55 -16.68 -7.01
N GLY A 40 -1.14 -16.67 -5.82
CA GLY A 40 -0.76 -17.52 -4.68
C GLY A 40 -0.91 -19.00 -5.01
N GLU A 41 -2.07 -19.41 -5.52
CA GLU A 41 -2.34 -20.79 -5.91
C GLU A 41 -1.44 -21.27 -7.07
N ILE A 42 -1.23 -20.42 -8.09
CA ILE A 42 -0.35 -20.74 -9.21
C ILE A 42 1.10 -20.91 -8.71
N SER A 43 1.57 -20.02 -7.84
CA SER A 43 2.93 -20.11 -7.30
C SER A 43 3.12 -21.32 -6.40
N GLY A 44 2.08 -21.71 -5.63
CA GLY A 44 2.06 -22.95 -4.86
C GLY A 44 2.14 -24.22 -5.70
N GLY A 45 1.69 -24.20 -6.96
CA GLY A 45 1.78 -25.31 -7.90
C GLY A 45 3.12 -25.44 -8.63
N ILE A 46 4.03 -24.46 -8.53
CA ILE A 46 5.31 -24.45 -9.26
C ILE A 46 6.42 -25.06 -8.40
N GLU A 47 6.96 -26.20 -8.81
CA GLU A 47 8.03 -26.93 -8.09
C GLU A 47 9.29 -26.09 -7.83
N ILE A 48 9.65 -25.16 -8.73
CA ILE A 48 10.82 -24.29 -8.61
C ILE A 48 10.71 -23.33 -7.41
N ILE A 49 9.46 -23.02 -6.98
CA ILE A 49 9.17 -22.10 -5.87
C ILE A 49 8.81 -22.87 -4.58
N GLY A 50 8.98 -24.18 -4.56
CA GLY A 50 8.75 -25.03 -3.40
C GLY A 50 7.43 -25.77 -3.37
N ALA A 51 6.62 -25.75 -4.45
CA ALA A 51 5.42 -26.60 -4.67
C ALA A 51 4.49 -26.71 -3.45
N GLY A 52 4.11 -25.58 -2.85
CA GLY A 52 3.21 -25.57 -1.67
C GLY A 52 3.88 -25.93 -0.34
N GLN A 53 5.14 -26.34 -0.33
CA GLN A 53 5.90 -26.56 0.91
C GLN A 53 6.74 -25.33 1.32
N GLY A 54 6.68 -24.25 0.52
CA GLY A 54 7.50 -23.08 0.71
C GLY A 54 9.00 -23.32 0.48
N PHE A 55 9.77 -22.28 0.64
CA PHE A 55 11.23 -22.39 0.59
C PHE A 55 11.88 -21.55 1.69
N THR A 56 12.99 -22.03 2.20
CA THR A 56 13.81 -21.27 3.15
C THR A 56 14.75 -20.35 2.36
N THR A 57 14.81 -19.08 2.77
CA THR A 57 15.81 -18.18 2.23
C THR A 57 17.21 -18.59 2.72
N PRO A 58 18.27 -18.40 1.92
CA PRO A 58 19.62 -18.71 2.35
C PRO A 58 19.90 -18.05 3.70
N PRO A 59 20.59 -18.76 4.62
CA PRO A 59 20.93 -18.18 5.90
C PRO A 59 21.74 -16.90 5.69
N PHE A 60 21.33 -15.85 6.38
CA PHE A 60 22.10 -14.60 6.39
C PHE A 60 23.49 -14.90 6.98
N PRO A 61 24.59 -14.34 6.44
CA PRO A 61 25.92 -14.56 7.01
C PRO A 61 25.90 -14.29 8.51
N GLU A 62 26.35 -15.26 9.31
CA GLU A 62 26.34 -15.19 10.77
C GLU A 62 27.39 -14.20 11.31
N VAL A 63 27.31 -12.96 10.87
CA VAL A 63 28.16 -11.89 11.40
C VAL A 63 27.38 -11.23 12.54
N GLY A 64 27.51 -11.77 13.75
CA GLY A 64 26.98 -11.15 14.96
C GLY A 64 25.74 -11.78 15.62
N GLY A 65 25.29 -12.98 15.20
CA GLY A 65 24.16 -13.67 15.85
C GLY A 65 22.76 -13.20 15.44
N LEU A 66 21.73 -13.78 16.07
CA LEU A 66 20.30 -13.50 15.80
C LEU A 66 19.92 -12.03 16.07
N GLU A 67 20.53 -11.40 17.06
CA GLU A 67 20.28 -10.00 17.42
C GLU A 67 20.73 -9.05 16.30
N ALA A 68 21.93 -9.25 15.77
CA ALA A 68 22.47 -8.44 14.67
C ALA A 68 21.64 -8.56 13.37
N ARG A 69 21.02 -9.73 13.13
CA ARG A 69 20.09 -9.92 12.01
C ARG A 69 18.84 -9.05 12.18
N GLY A 70 18.24 -9.05 13.37
CA GLY A 70 17.06 -8.24 13.68
C GLY A 70 17.34 -6.75 13.52
N GLU A 71 18.45 -6.27 14.06
CA GLU A 71 18.90 -4.88 13.93
C GLU A 71 19.12 -4.48 12.46
N PHE A 72 19.80 -5.33 11.69
CA PHE A 72 20.06 -5.07 10.28
C PHE A 72 18.74 -4.90 9.48
N PHE A 73 17.78 -5.82 9.62
CA PHE A 73 16.50 -5.73 8.93
C PHE A 73 15.64 -4.57 9.44
N TYR A 74 15.76 -4.20 10.71
CA TYR A 74 15.11 -3.01 11.26
C TYR A 74 15.61 -1.74 10.57
N PHE A 75 16.93 -1.52 10.51
CA PHE A 75 17.49 -0.35 9.84
C PHE A 75 17.21 -0.36 8.33
N LEU A 76 17.25 -1.53 7.70
CA LEU A 76 16.93 -1.68 6.29
C LEU A 76 15.47 -1.31 5.99
N SER A 77 14.52 -1.78 6.81
CA SER A 77 13.10 -1.44 6.70
C SER A 77 12.86 0.05 6.95
N PHE A 78 13.53 0.62 7.94
CA PHE A 78 13.44 2.04 8.24
C PHE A 78 14.01 2.90 7.10
N GLY A 79 15.13 2.49 6.52
CA GLY A 79 15.71 3.12 5.34
C GLY A 79 14.77 3.05 4.12
N ALA A 80 14.15 1.89 3.88
CA ALA A 80 13.16 1.72 2.82
C ALA A 80 11.91 2.60 3.02
N LEU A 81 11.45 2.75 4.26
CA LEU A 81 10.35 3.64 4.61
C LEU A 81 10.69 5.10 4.29
N ILE A 82 11.87 5.58 4.71
CA ILE A 82 12.31 6.94 4.39
C ILE A 82 12.44 7.13 2.89
N LEU A 83 13.06 6.18 2.19
CA LEU A 83 13.22 6.22 0.74
C LEU A 83 11.86 6.33 0.03
N THR A 84 10.91 5.48 0.41
CA THR A 84 9.55 5.49 -0.13
C THR A 84 8.85 6.82 0.14
N PHE A 85 8.95 7.32 1.37
CA PHE A 85 8.34 8.59 1.76
C PHE A 85 8.90 9.77 0.95
N VAL A 86 10.22 9.85 0.81
CA VAL A 86 10.90 10.90 0.02
C VAL A 86 10.53 10.79 -1.47
N ALA A 87 10.52 9.57 -2.03
CA ALA A 87 10.15 9.33 -3.42
C ALA A 87 8.69 9.73 -3.70
N VAL A 88 7.75 9.33 -2.85
CA VAL A 88 6.34 9.71 -2.98
C VAL A 88 6.19 11.22 -2.83
N ARG A 89 6.86 11.86 -1.86
CA ARG A 89 6.86 13.32 -1.71
C ARG A 89 7.40 14.02 -2.97
N ALA A 90 8.47 13.50 -3.56
CA ALA A 90 9.02 14.04 -4.80
C ALA A 90 8.03 13.91 -5.97
N ILE A 91 7.35 12.79 -6.10
CA ILE A 91 6.30 12.57 -7.11
C ILE A 91 5.13 13.54 -6.86
N TYR A 92 4.72 13.73 -5.62
CA TYR A 92 3.64 14.65 -5.24
C TYR A 92 3.98 16.13 -5.50
N SER A 93 5.25 16.49 -5.60
CA SER A 93 5.66 17.86 -5.98
C SER A 93 5.62 18.13 -7.50
N THR A 94 5.41 17.09 -8.31
CA THR A 94 5.38 17.18 -9.77
C THR A 94 3.97 17.37 -10.34
N ARG A 95 3.88 17.74 -11.62
CA ARG A 95 2.61 17.81 -12.37
C ARG A 95 1.88 16.45 -12.43
N PHE A 96 2.61 15.36 -12.20
CA PHE A 96 2.05 14.00 -12.17
C PHE A 96 0.93 13.85 -11.13
N ARG A 97 1.09 14.48 -9.94
CA ARG A 97 0.04 14.52 -8.91
C ARG A 97 -1.26 15.15 -9.43
N LEU A 98 -1.17 16.30 -10.10
CA LEU A 98 -2.34 17.00 -10.62
C LEU A 98 -3.10 16.13 -11.61
N ILE A 99 -2.38 15.45 -12.50
CA ILE A 99 -2.96 14.52 -13.48
C ILE A 99 -3.65 13.34 -12.79
N LEU A 100 -2.99 12.71 -11.80
CA LEU A 100 -3.59 11.60 -11.06
C LEU A 100 -4.83 12.02 -10.27
N ASN A 101 -4.82 13.22 -9.68
CA ASN A 101 -6.00 13.75 -9.00
C ASN A 101 -7.15 14.02 -9.96
N ALA A 102 -6.88 14.59 -11.15
CA ALA A 102 -7.89 14.79 -12.17
C ALA A 102 -8.52 13.46 -12.64
N ILE A 103 -7.71 12.42 -12.83
CA ILE A 103 -8.17 11.07 -13.18
C ILE A 103 -9.01 10.47 -12.05
N ARG A 104 -8.59 10.62 -10.80
CA ARG A 104 -9.31 10.14 -9.62
C ARG A 104 -10.68 10.79 -9.49
N ASP A 105 -10.76 12.10 -9.71
CA ASP A 105 -11.98 12.86 -9.52
C ASP A 105 -13.00 12.57 -10.64
N ASN A 106 -12.57 12.53 -11.90
CA ASN A 106 -13.41 12.09 -13.02
C ASN A 106 -12.55 11.73 -14.24
N GLU A 107 -12.47 10.44 -14.53
CA GLU A 107 -11.67 9.90 -15.63
C GLU A 107 -12.14 10.38 -17.01
N ASP A 108 -13.45 10.39 -17.24
CA ASP A 108 -14.04 10.77 -18.53
C ASP A 108 -13.78 12.26 -18.83
N LYS A 109 -13.84 13.12 -17.81
CA LYS A 109 -13.50 14.55 -17.95
C LYS A 109 -12.01 14.74 -18.20
N ALA A 110 -11.16 13.97 -17.55
CA ALA A 110 -9.71 14.03 -17.77
C ALA A 110 -9.34 13.63 -19.19
N GLU A 111 -9.97 12.58 -19.75
CA GLU A 111 -9.81 12.19 -21.16
C GLU A 111 -10.31 13.28 -22.11
N ALA A 112 -11.46 13.88 -21.84
CA ALA A 112 -12.01 14.98 -22.65
C ALA A 112 -11.07 16.20 -22.68
N MET A 113 -10.25 16.40 -21.64
CA MET A 113 -9.21 17.43 -21.57
C MET A 113 -7.89 17.02 -22.27
N GLY A 114 -7.84 15.85 -22.91
CA GLY A 114 -6.66 15.37 -23.65
C GLY A 114 -5.64 14.64 -22.79
N ILE A 115 -5.98 14.22 -21.57
CA ILE A 115 -5.07 13.46 -20.71
C ILE A 115 -5.15 11.97 -21.10
N GLU A 116 -4.01 11.35 -21.41
CA GLU A 116 -3.91 9.89 -21.65
C GLU A 116 -4.03 9.12 -20.33
N THR A 117 -5.25 8.94 -19.81
CA THR A 117 -5.54 8.39 -18.47
C THR A 117 -4.88 7.04 -18.24
N MET A 118 -4.96 6.12 -19.20
CA MET A 118 -4.37 4.79 -19.12
C MET A 118 -2.84 4.82 -18.91
N LYS A 119 -2.14 5.71 -19.61
CA LYS A 119 -0.68 5.83 -19.50
C LYS A 119 -0.26 6.27 -18.09
N TYR A 120 -0.93 7.27 -17.53
CA TYR A 120 -0.62 7.77 -16.19
C TYR A 120 -0.99 6.77 -15.09
N LYS A 121 -2.09 6.02 -15.25
CA LYS A 121 -2.44 4.90 -14.37
C LYS A 121 -1.37 3.81 -14.36
N ILE A 122 -0.88 3.40 -15.55
CA ILE A 122 0.17 2.38 -15.66
C ILE A 122 1.46 2.86 -14.99
N ILE A 123 1.86 4.11 -15.17
CA ILE A 123 3.06 4.67 -14.52
C ILE A 123 2.89 4.65 -12.99
N GLY A 124 1.74 5.10 -12.48
CA GLY A 124 1.44 5.05 -11.05
C GLY A 124 1.47 3.62 -10.49
N TRP A 125 0.89 2.68 -11.22
CA TRP A 125 0.91 1.26 -10.88
C TRP A 125 2.34 0.69 -10.81
N MET A 126 3.18 0.97 -11.80
CA MET A 126 4.57 0.51 -11.83
C MET A 126 5.39 1.06 -10.66
N VAL A 127 5.21 2.35 -10.33
CA VAL A 127 5.88 2.97 -9.18
C VAL A 127 5.45 2.31 -7.87
N SER A 128 4.16 2.07 -7.69
CA SER A 128 3.63 1.36 -6.52
C SER A 128 4.18 -0.06 -6.43
N ALA A 129 4.15 -0.82 -7.52
CA ALA A 129 4.66 -2.18 -7.58
C ALA A 129 6.17 -2.28 -7.25
N PHE A 130 6.95 -1.29 -7.68
CA PHE A 130 8.38 -1.21 -7.35
C PHE A 130 8.62 -1.12 -5.83
N PHE A 131 7.91 -0.22 -5.13
CA PHE A 131 8.06 -0.07 -3.68
C PHE A 131 7.47 -1.25 -2.90
N CYS A 132 6.37 -1.82 -3.37
CA CYS A 132 5.81 -3.05 -2.79
C CYS A 132 6.78 -4.23 -2.94
N GLY A 133 7.43 -4.37 -4.12
CA GLY A 133 8.44 -5.40 -4.34
C GLY A 133 9.66 -5.25 -3.44
N LEU A 134 10.11 -4.00 -3.23
CA LEU A 134 11.23 -3.70 -2.31
C LEU A 134 10.86 -4.08 -0.86
N ALA A 135 9.68 -3.71 -0.39
CA ALA A 135 9.18 -4.05 0.93
C ALA A 135 9.02 -5.58 1.11
N GLY A 136 8.47 -6.26 0.08
CA GLY A 136 8.32 -7.72 0.08
C GLY A 136 9.66 -8.45 0.13
N GLY A 137 10.68 -7.96 -0.58
CA GLY A 137 12.04 -8.51 -0.51
C GLY A 137 12.67 -8.41 0.88
N ILE A 138 12.49 -7.29 1.57
CA ILE A 138 12.94 -7.09 2.94
C ILE A 138 12.20 -8.03 3.89
N MET A 139 10.88 -8.12 3.76
CA MET A 139 10.04 -9.00 4.58
C MET A 139 10.42 -10.47 4.41
N GLY A 140 10.63 -10.93 3.16
CA GLY A 140 11.07 -12.29 2.88
C GLY A 140 12.42 -12.63 3.51
N GLY A 141 13.37 -11.69 3.50
CA GLY A 141 14.66 -11.84 4.18
C GLY A 141 14.52 -11.89 5.71
N LEU A 142 13.60 -11.12 6.28
CA LEU A 142 13.36 -11.09 7.74
C LEU A 142 12.71 -12.40 8.23
N VAL A 143 11.68 -12.88 7.56
CA VAL A 143 10.93 -14.08 7.95
C VAL A 143 11.79 -15.35 7.78
N GLY A 144 12.62 -15.41 6.73
CA GLY A 144 13.51 -16.52 6.49
C GLY A 144 12.87 -17.78 5.91
N TYR A 145 11.55 -17.86 5.91
CA TYR A 145 10.74 -18.92 5.30
C TYR A 145 9.60 -18.27 4.54
N ILE A 146 9.43 -18.63 3.28
CA ILE A 146 8.41 -18.07 2.40
C ILE A 146 7.52 -19.19 1.90
N ASP A 147 6.30 -19.19 2.39
CA ASP A 147 5.21 -19.98 1.84
C ASP A 147 4.37 -19.13 0.89
N SER A 148 3.88 -19.75 -0.19
CA SER A 148 3.14 -19.00 -1.21
C SER A 148 1.79 -18.52 -0.73
N THR A 149 1.06 -19.32 0.06
CA THR A 149 -0.31 -19.02 0.50
C THR A 149 -0.36 -18.21 1.78
N ASP A 150 0.43 -18.59 2.78
CA ASP A 150 0.33 -18.03 4.13
C ASP A 150 1.27 -16.83 4.38
N VAL A 151 2.35 -16.68 3.57
CA VAL A 151 3.32 -15.60 3.76
C VAL A 151 3.36 -14.63 2.58
N ALA A 152 3.53 -15.14 1.34
CA ALA A 152 3.73 -14.28 0.19
C ALA A 152 2.44 -13.64 -0.34
N PHE A 153 1.33 -14.40 -0.34
CA PHE A 153 0.04 -13.98 -0.85
C PHE A 153 -1.07 -14.03 0.20
N ASP A 154 -0.74 -13.85 1.49
CA ASP A 154 -1.78 -13.74 2.53
C ASP A 154 -2.67 -12.53 2.25
N GLY A 155 -3.85 -12.81 1.69
CA GLY A 155 -4.84 -11.81 1.33
C GLY A 155 -5.34 -11.00 2.54
N ARG A 156 -5.23 -11.53 3.74
CA ARG A 156 -5.66 -10.91 4.98
C ARG A 156 -4.63 -9.90 5.49
N GLU A 157 -3.40 -10.32 5.75
CA GLU A 157 -2.37 -9.44 6.29
C GLU A 157 -1.80 -8.51 5.22
N MET A 158 -1.46 -9.04 4.06
CA MET A 158 -0.84 -8.28 2.98
C MET A 158 -1.84 -7.55 2.08
N GLY A 159 -3.10 -7.97 2.05
CA GLY A 159 -4.14 -7.30 1.26
C GLY A 159 -4.99 -6.37 2.11
N VAL A 160 -5.85 -6.94 2.95
CA VAL A 160 -6.91 -6.19 3.66
C VAL A 160 -6.33 -5.23 4.70
N PHE A 161 -5.39 -5.67 5.54
CA PHE A 161 -4.85 -4.80 6.60
C PHE A 161 -4.06 -3.62 6.06
N MET A 162 -3.32 -3.76 4.96
CA MET A 162 -2.63 -2.61 4.34
C MET A 162 -3.60 -1.54 3.84
N VAL A 163 -4.70 -1.97 3.21
CA VAL A 163 -5.75 -1.05 2.76
C VAL A 163 -6.43 -0.36 3.94
N LEU A 164 -6.71 -1.11 5.01
CA LEU A 164 -7.29 -0.56 6.24
C LEU A 164 -6.37 0.47 6.90
N MET A 165 -5.06 0.18 7.01
CA MET A 165 -4.09 1.13 7.53
C MET A 165 -4.08 2.43 6.72
N ALA A 166 -4.16 2.34 5.39
CA ALA A 166 -4.19 3.50 4.52
C ALA A 166 -5.50 4.32 4.66
N ILE A 167 -6.64 3.64 4.78
CA ILE A 167 -7.95 4.28 4.97
C ILE A 167 -8.03 4.93 6.35
N LEU A 168 -7.62 4.21 7.40
CA LEU A 168 -7.59 4.71 8.78
C LEU A 168 -6.76 5.98 8.91
N GLY A 169 -5.60 6.01 8.25
CA GLY A 169 -4.74 7.18 8.29
C GLY A 169 -5.29 8.39 7.56
N GLY A 170 -6.02 8.18 6.48
CA GLY A 170 -6.64 9.26 5.67
C GLY A 170 -6.27 9.19 4.20
N LYS A 171 -7.29 9.06 3.36
CA LYS A 171 -7.15 8.97 1.91
C LYS A 171 -6.52 10.25 1.33
N GLY A 172 -5.55 10.09 0.43
CA GLY A 172 -4.97 11.20 -0.33
C GLY A 172 -4.00 12.09 0.45
N THR A 173 -3.58 11.70 1.65
CA THR A 173 -2.56 12.40 2.43
C THR A 173 -1.25 11.61 2.46
N LEU A 174 -0.12 12.33 2.44
CA LEU A 174 1.21 11.70 2.48
C LEU A 174 1.48 11.05 3.85
N TRP A 175 1.05 11.69 4.93
CA TRP A 175 1.22 11.23 6.31
C TRP A 175 0.17 10.20 6.74
N GLY A 176 -0.95 10.11 6.02
CA GLY A 176 -2.05 9.20 6.34
C GLY A 176 -1.60 7.76 6.56
N PRO A 177 -1.01 7.09 5.56
CA PRO A 177 -0.59 5.70 5.69
C PRO A 177 0.39 5.45 6.85
N VAL A 178 1.28 6.42 7.16
CA VAL A 178 2.24 6.30 8.26
C VAL A 178 1.52 6.32 9.62
N ILE A 179 0.64 7.30 9.80
CA ILE A 179 -0.15 7.42 11.04
C ILE A 179 -1.10 6.24 11.17
N GLY A 180 -1.79 5.87 10.09
CA GLY A 180 -2.72 4.75 10.08
C GLY A 180 -2.05 3.43 10.41
N ALA A 181 -0.88 3.15 9.83
CA ALA A 181 -0.11 1.95 10.13
C ALA A 181 0.33 1.91 11.60
N THR A 182 0.83 3.04 12.12
CA THR A 182 1.25 3.14 13.53
C THR A 182 0.10 2.88 14.49
N VAL A 183 -1.02 3.56 14.27
CA VAL A 183 -2.22 3.42 15.12
C VAL A 183 -2.78 2.00 15.02
N PHE A 184 -2.92 1.47 13.80
CA PHE A 184 -3.44 0.12 13.59
C PHE A 184 -2.55 -0.94 14.25
N HIS A 185 -1.24 -0.81 14.16
CA HIS A 185 -0.29 -1.76 14.74
C HIS A 185 -0.35 -1.76 16.27
N ILE A 186 -0.44 -0.58 16.90
CA ILE A 186 -0.61 -0.44 18.36
C ILE A 186 -1.91 -1.13 18.80
N PHE A 187 -3.02 -0.94 18.09
CA PHE A 187 -4.27 -1.60 18.41
C PHE A 187 -4.20 -3.11 18.18
N LYS A 188 -3.62 -3.55 17.05
CA LYS A 188 -3.44 -4.99 16.73
C LYS A 188 -2.67 -5.68 17.85
N GLU A 189 -1.54 -5.11 18.28
CA GLU A 189 -0.70 -5.67 19.33
C GLU A 189 -1.39 -5.68 20.69
N GLY A 190 -2.08 -4.60 21.04
CA GLY A 190 -2.88 -4.52 22.26
C GLY A 190 -3.98 -5.59 22.31
N PHE A 191 -4.74 -5.75 21.22
CA PHE A 191 -5.78 -6.78 21.17
C PHE A 191 -5.21 -8.21 21.18
N TRP A 192 -4.05 -8.42 20.56
CA TRP A 192 -3.38 -9.71 20.58
C TRP A 192 -2.94 -10.10 22.00
N THR A 193 -2.50 -9.14 22.79
CA THR A 193 -2.02 -9.37 24.15
C THR A 193 -3.15 -9.58 25.14
N PHE A 194 -4.25 -8.79 25.06
CA PHE A 194 -5.31 -8.78 26.06
C PHE A 194 -6.51 -9.67 25.70
N PHE A 195 -6.76 -9.95 24.42
CA PHE A 195 -7.94 -10.69 23.94
C PHE A 195 -7.55 -11.96 23.16
N LEU A 196 -6.80 -12.84 23.80
CA LEU A 196 -6.39 -14.11 23.20
C LEU A 196 -7.62 -14.92 22.76
N GLY A 197 -7.70 -15.27 21.47
CA GLY A 197 -8.83 -15.98 20.85
C GLY A 197 -9.94 -15.09 20.28
N TRP A 198 -10.07 -13.84 20.72
CA TRP A 198 -11.09 -12.89 20.22
C TRP A 198 -10.48 -11.75 19.37
N GLN A 199 -9.18 -11.79 19.11
CA GLN A 199 -8.43 -10.72 18.43
C GLN A 199 -9.02 -10.34 17.06
N TYR A 200 -9.49 -11.32 16.29
CA TYR A 200 -10.08 -11.04 14.96
C TYR A 200 -11.45 -10.37 15.06
N VAL A 201 -12.23 -10.73 16.08
CA VAL A 201 -13.54 -10.10 16.35
C VAL A 201 -13.31 -8.65 16.78
N ALA A 202 -12.36 -8.43 17.70
CA ALA A 202 -12.00 -7.09 18.16
C ALA A 202 -11.49 -6.20 17.01
N LEU A 203 -10.64 -6.74 16.15
CA LEU A 203 -10.19 -6.03 14.94
C LEU A 203 -11.36 -5.73 13.99
N GLY A 204 -12.28 -6.69 13.77
CA GLY A 204 -13.46 -6.47 12.95
C GLY A 204 -14.34 -5.34 13.48
N VAL A 205 -14.61 -5.34 14.78
CA VAL A 205 -15.36 -4.25 15.44
C VAL A 205 -14.62 -2.91 15.31
N LEU A 206 -13.31 -2.90 15.53
CA LEU A 206 -12.48 -1.70 15.36
C LEU A 206 -12.61 -1.13 13.96
N ILE A 207 -12.55 -1.98 12.93
CA ILE A 207 -12.70 -1.57 11.52
C ILE A 207 -14.05 -0.91 11.30
N VAL A 208 -15.14 -1.52 11.78
CA VAL A 208 -16.51 -1.00 11.64
C VAL A 208 -16.61 0.37 12.31
N VAL A 209 -16.08 0.51 13.54
CA VAL A 209 -16.06 1.78 14.28
C VAL A 209 -15.30 2.85 13.49
N ILE A 210 -14.11 2.52 12.97
CA ILE A 210 -13.30 3.47 12.21
C ILE A 210 -14.01 3.94 10.94
N VAL A 211 -14.60 3.02 10.17
CA VAL A 211 -15.29 3.36 8.92
C VAL A 211 -16.52 4.23 9.16
N ILE A 212 -17.23 4.03 10.29
CA ILE A 212 -18.43 4.83 10.63
C ILE A 212 -18.05 6.20 11.16
N TYR A 213 -17.09 6.27 12.09
CA TYR A 213 -16.75 7.54 12.77
C TYR A 213 -15.69 8.37 12.06
N PHE A 214 -14.84 7.75 11.25
CA PHE A 214 -13.74 8.41 10.53
C PHE A 214 -13.77 8.08 9.03
N PRO A 215 -14.82 8.49 8.28
CA PRO A 215 -14.94 8.13 6.85
C PRO A 215 -13.82 8.71 5.98
N GLU A 216 -13.21 9.82 6.41
CA GLU A 216 -12.05 10.45 5.76
C GLU A 216 -10.70 10.10 6.43
N GLY A 217 -10.74 9.20 7.42
CA GLY A 217 -9.59 8.80 8.22
C GLY A 217 -9.17 9.86 9.25
N ILE A 218 -8.19 9.48 10.07
CA ILE A 218 -7.69 10.33 11.18
C ILE A 218 -7.16 11.67 10.66
N MET A 219 -6.44 11.66 9.54
CA MET A 219 -5.89 12.87 8.96
C MET A 219 -6.97 13.79 8.36
N GLY A 220 -8.04 13.22 7.81
CA GLY A 220 -9.20 13.98 7.35
C GLY A 220 -9.86 14.74 8.51
N TRP A 221 -10.11 14.04 9.61
CA TRP A 221 -10.64 14.67 10.84
C TRP A 221 -9.70 15.72 11.43
N LEU A 222 -8.37 15.50 11.43
CA LEU A 222 -7.40 16.49 11.86
C LEU A 222 -7.41 17.76 10.99
N ARG A 223 -7.56 17.59 9.67
CA ARG A 223 -7.67 18.71 8.72
C ARG A 223 -8.92 19.55 8.96
N GLU A 224 -10.03 18.90 9.24
CA GLU A 224 -11.29 19.58 9.52
C GLU A 224 -11.21 20.37 10.83
N LYS A 225 -10.58 19.79 11.86
CA LYS A 225 -10.47 20.42 13.18
C LYS A 225 -9.37 21.48 13.28
N TYR A 226 -8.29 21.33 12.51
CA TYR A 226 -7.13 22.23 12.52
C TYR A 226 -6.70 22.64 11.10
N PRO A 227 -7.53 23.39 10.36
CA PRO A 227 -7.27 23.73 8.96
C PRO A 227 -5.99 24.58 8.77
N GLU A 228 -5.63 25.40 9.78
CA GLU A 228 -4.46 26.28 9.72
C GLU A 228 -3.12 25.53 9.72
N LYS A 229 -3.05 24.32 10.33
CA LYS A 229 -1.81 23.56 10.46
C LYS A 229 -1.67 22.43 9.46
N PHE A 230 -2.79 21.83 9.04
CA PHE A 230 -2.84 20.61 8.22
C PHE A 230 -3.58 20.80 6.90
N GLY A 231 -4.19 21.97 6.65
CA GLY A 231 -4.81 22.32 5.37
C GLY A 231 -3.73 22.50 4.28
N GLU A 232 -3.91 21.91 3.11
CA GLU A 232 -3.10 22.28 1.95
C GLU A 232 -3.55 23.68 1.48
N VAL A 233 -2.58 24.55 1.19
CA VAL A 233 -2.81 25.95 0.79
C VAL A 233 -3.71 26.10 -0.45
N ILE A 234 -3.81 25.05 -1.27
CA ILE A 234 -4.65 25.02 -2.48
C ILE A 234 -6.13 24.82 -2.13
N ASP A 235 -6.44 24.01 -1.13
CA ASP A 235 -7.82 23.71 -0.69
C ASP A 235 -8.49 24.94 -0.04
N GLU A 236 -7.69 25.79 0.61
CA GLU A 236 -8.20 27.00 1.28
C GLU A 236 -8.55 28.11 0.27
N LYS A 237 -7.76 28.24 -0.82
CA LYS A 237 -8.07 29.18 -1.90
C LYS A 237 -9.33 28.77 -2.68
N ASP A 238 -9.47 27.48 -2.98
CA ASP A 238 -10.63 26.96 -3.69
C ASP A 238 -11.90 27.03 -2.83
N ARG A 239 -11.79 26.80 -1.52
CA ARG A 239 -12.91 26.95 -0.59
C ARG A 239 -13.36 28.40 -0.44
N LYS A 240 -12.43 29.37 -0.37
CA LYS A 240 -12.75 30.81 -0.33
C LYS A 240 -13.40 31.26 -1.64
N ALA A 241 -12.91 30.79 -2.79
CA ALA A 241 -13.50 31.09 -4.08
C ALA A 241 -14.94 30.51 -4.22
N GLN A 242 -15.23 29.36 -3.65
CA GLN A 242 -16.59 28.77 -3.65
C GLN A 242 -17.54 29.47 -2.67
N VAL A 243 -17.04 30.06 -1.59
CA VAL A 243 -17.85 30.84 -0.64
C VAL A 243 -18.18 32.22 -1.21
N GLU A 244 -17.30 32.84 -1.98
CA GLU A 244 -17.52 34.11 -2.65
C GLU A 244 -18.50 34.01 -3.86
N LEU A 245 -18.70 32.79 -4.39
CA LEU A 245 -19.64 32.52 -5.50
C LEU A 245 -21.04 32.15 -5.03
N LYS A 246 -21.32 32.09 -3.74
CA LYS A 246 -22.65 31.89 -3.13
C LYS A 246 -23.17 33.17 -2.48
#